data_f40aea962dcc547f4d0d97f8e45577af
#
_entry.id   f40aea962dcc547f4d0d97f8e45577af
#
_cell.length_a   1.000
_cell.length_b   1.000
_cell.length_c   1.000
_cell.angle_alpha   90.00
_cell.angle_beta   90.00
_cell.angle_gamma   90.00
#
_symmetry.space_group_name_H-M   'P 1'
#
loop_
_entity.id
_entity.type
_entity.pdbx_description
1 polymer ?
#
loop_
_entity_poly.entity_id
_entity_poly.type
_entity_poly.pdbx_seq_one_letter_code
_entity_poly.pdbx_strand_id
1 'polypeptide(L)'
;MKFLGLRIDDHDSNITYTDGKTVKYCATERLFGIKHHGYDNIWQWSDVLDSWGVKLSDIDAIALITDNIVFAENENYRDLDLGLPCKTYAVDHHWAHVLSTWMLGDIPKVNYVFDGFGNNDRSHSLYLNGKLKSSHSVKKTGSIGVEMAYVGKTCGFTADEWGLDLAGKVMGLQSYG
;
A
#
# COMPACT_ATOMS: atom_id res chain seq x y z
N MET A 1 12.67 -19.29 -4.94
CA MET A 1 11.28 -18.93 -4.56
C MET A 1 10.90 -17.67 -5.32
N LYS A 2 9.70 -17.64 -5.88
CA LYS A 2 9.16 -16.53 -6.68
C LYS A 2 7.95 -15.93 -5.97
N PHE A 3 7.95 -14.64 -5.76
CA PHE A 3 6.90 -13.95 -5.02
C PHE A 3 6.32 -12.80 -5.82
N LEU A 4 5.03 -12.54 -5.59
CA LEU A 4 4.36 -11.32 -6.02
C LEU A 4 3.93 -10.49 -4.82
N GLY A 5 4.14 -9.18 -4.90
CA GLY A 5 3.47 -8.18 -4.08
C GLY A 5 2.46 -7.44 -4.94
N LEU A 6 1.23 -7.38 -4.50
CA LEU A 6 0.13 -6.71 -5.19
C LEU A 6 -0.52 -5.68 -4.29
N ARG A 7 -0.70 -4.48 -4.78
CA ARG A 7 -1.70 -3.54 -4.26
C ARG A 7 -2.85 -3.45 -5.26
N ILE A 8 -4.05 -3.75 -4.79
CA ILE A 8 -5.29 -3.70 -5.59
C ILE A 8 -6.26 -2.79 -4.83
N ASP A 9 -6.43 -1.59 -5.33
CA ASP A 9 -7.35 -0.60 -4.79
C ASP A 9 -7.79 0.35 -5.91
N ASP A 10 -8.67 1.27 -5.58
CA ASP A 10 -9.20 2.29 -6.48
C ASP A 10 -8.11 3.26 -6.98
N HIS A 11 -6.96 3.31 -6.29
CA HIS A 11 -5.85 4.19 -6.64
C HIS A 11 -4.48 3.57 -6.31
N ASP A 12 -3.44 4.06 -7.00
CA ASP A 12 -2.03 3.72 -6.77
C ASP A 12 -1.72 2.22 -6.79
N SER A 13 -2.48 1.47 -7.59
CA SER A 13 -2.25 0.04 -7.73
C SER A 13 -0.89 -0.26 -8.32
N ASN A 14 -0.27 -1.32 -7.86
CA ASN A 14 1.05 -1.73 -8.32
C ASN A 14 1.29 -3.24 -8.17
N ILE A 15 2.26 -3.74 -8.92
CA ILE A 15 2.72 -5.11 -8.86
C ILE A 15 4.23 -5.15 -8.73
N THR A 16 4.71 -6.01 -7.86
CA THR A 16 6.12 -6.32 -7.70
C THR A 16 6.33 -7.82 -7.84
N TYR A 17 7.31 -8.22 -8.61
CA TYR A 17 7.77 -9.61 -8.72
C TYR A 17 9.20 -9.73 -8.25
N THR A 18 9.52 -10.83 -7.58
CA THR A 18 10.91 -11.20 -7.30
C THR A 18 11.10 -12.71 -7.31
N ASP A 19 12.26 -13.15 -7.81
CA ASP A 19 12.77 -14.53 -7.73
C ASP A 19 13.92 -14.65 -6.71
N GLY A 20 14.16 -13.60 -5.93
CA GLY A 20 15.27 -13.49 -4.98
C GLY A 20 16.57 -12.96 -5.60
N LYS A 21 16.64 -12.78 -6.92
CA LYS A 21 17.78 -12.20 -7.64
C LYS A 21 17.40 -10.95 -8.42
N THR A 22 16.21 -10.98 -9.00
CA THR A 22 15.66 -9.90 -9.81
C THR A 22 14.43 -9.34 -9.12
N VAL A 23 14.26 -8.03 -9.20
CA VAL A 23 13.01 -7.35 -8.81
C VAL A 23 12.46 -6.66 -10.05
N LYS A 24 11.20 -6.91 -10.36
CA LYS A 24 10.43 -6.19 -11.38
C LYS A 24 9.30 -5.46 -10.69
N TYR A 25 9.06 -4.21 -11.09
CA TYR A 25 8.01 -3.37 -10.49
C TYR A 25 7.25 -2.63 -11.58
N CYS A 26 5.94 -2.56 -11.44
CA CYS A 26 5.06 -1.76 -12.28
C CYS A 26 4.04 -1.03 -11.42
N ALA A 27 4.07 0.30 -11.46
CA ALA A 27 2.96 1.13 -10.99
C ALA A 27 1.99 1.33 -12.15
N THR A 28 0.71 1.11 -11.93
CA THR A 28 -0.31 1.22 -12.99
C THR A 28 -0.40 2.62 -13.54
N GLU A 29 -0.20 3.63 -12.71
CA GLU A 29 -0.15 5.03 -13.15
C GLU A 29 0.92 5.29 -14.21
N ARG A 30 2.08 4.61 -14.11
CA ARG A 30 3.18 4.72 -15.08
C ARG A 30 2.87 3.98 -16.36
N LEU A 31 2.19 2.82 -16.24
CA LEU A 31 1.83 2.00 -17.39
C LEU A 31 0.79 2.70 -18.27
N PHE A 32 -0.22 3.30 -17.66
CA PHE A 32 -1.34 3.93 -18.37
C PHE A 32 -1.20 5.44 -18.53
N GLY A 33 -0.23 6.09 -17.89
CA GLY A 33 -0.09 7.55 -17.90
C GLY A 33 -1.22 8.28 -17.18
N ILE A 34 -1.93 7.60 -16.29
CA ILE A 34 -3.04 8.13 -15.50
C ILE A 34 -2.59 8.19 -14.04
N LYS A 35 -2.52 9.39 -13.47
CA LYS A 35 -2.14 9.61 -12.09
C LYS A 35 -3.10 8.90 -11.14
N HIS A 36 -2.57 8.27 -10.10
CA HIS A 36 -3.34 7.50 -9.12
C HIS A 36 -4.20 6.37 -9.73
N HIS A 37 -3.82 5.85 -10.91
CA HIS A 37 -4.57 4.77 -11.54
C HIS A 37 -4.65 3.54 -10.63
N GLY A 38 -5.86 3.01 -10.47
CA GLY A 38 -6.15 1.79 -9.71
C GLY A 38 -6.47 0.60 -10.61
N TYR A 39 -6.43 -0.60 -10.04
CA TYR A 39 -6.98 -1.82 -10.63
C TYR A 39 -8.12 -2.33 -9.79
N ASP A 40 -9.26 -2.57 -10.44
CA ASP A 40 -10.47 -3.07 -9.78
C ASP A 40 -10.46 -4.59 -9.64
N ASN A 41 -9.65 -5.27 -10.43
CA ASN A 41 -9.62 -6.72 -10.41
C ASN A 41 -8.22 -7.33 -10.66
N ILE A 42 -8.04 -8.52 -10.11
CA ILE A 42 -6.77 -9.26 -10.16
C ILE A 42 -6.37 -9.70 -11.57
N TRP A 43 -7.31 -9.83 -12.50
CA TRP A 43 -7.06 -10.34 -13.86
C TRP A 43 -6.30 -9.35 -14.73
N GLN A 44 -6.38 -8.05 -14.41
CA GLN A 44 -5.60 -7.01 -15.09
C GLN A 44 -4.09 -7.16 -14.87
N TRP A 45 -3.68 -7.93 -13.86
CA TRP A 45 -2.28 -8.24 -13.59
C TRP A 45 -1.67 -9.24 -14.55
N SER A 46 -2.49 -10.07 -15.22
CA SER A 46 -2.01 -11.08 -16.14
C SER A 46 -1.20 -10.45 -17.27
N ASP A 47 -1.65 -9.33 -17.83
CA ASP A 47 -0.96 -8.66 -18.91
C ASP A 47 0.44 -8.16 -18.51
N VAL A 48 0.58 -7.68 -17.27
CA VAL A 48 1.87 -7.26 -16.73
C VAL A 48 2.79 -8.46 -16.54
N LEU A 49 2.27 -9.55 -15.97
CA LEU A 49 3.04 -10.80 -15.78
C LEU A 49 3.49 -11.38 -17.12
N ASP A 50 2.60 -11.40 -18.10
CA ASP A 50 2.91 -11.90 -19.46
C ASP A 50 4.01 -11.07 -20.13
N SER A 51 3.95 -9.73 -19.97
CA SER A 51 4.99 -8.82 -20.46
C SER A 51 6.36 -9.09 -19.83
N TRP A 52 6.37 -9.64 -18.63
CA TRP A 52 7.58 -10.03 -17.91
C TRP A 52 8.03 -11.46 -18.19
N GLY A 53 7.24 -12.24 -18.91
CA GLY A 53 7.46 -13.67 -19.13
C GLY A 53 7.30 -14.51 -17.86
N VAL A 54 6.46 -14.04 -16.92
CA VAL A 54 6.21 -14.69 -15.63
C VAL A 54 4.84 -15.35 -15.68
N LYS A 55 4.78 -16.65 -15.41
CA LYS A 55 3.50 -17.37 -15.30
C LYS A 55 3.04 -17.41 -13.86
N LEU A 56 1.76 -17.19 -13.63
CA LEU A 56 1.17 -17.25 -12.28
C LEU A 56 1.37 -18.64 -11.63
N SER A 57 1.38 -19.71 -12.44
CA SER A 57 1.69 -21.08 -11.97
C SER A 57 3.10 -21.26 -11.41
N ASP A 58 4.01 -20.34 -11.71
CA ASP A 58 5.40 -20.40 -11.24
C ASP A 58 5.61 -19.63 -9.94
N ILE A 59 4.57 -18.97 -9.43
CA ILE A 59 4.62 -18.16 -8.23
C ILE A 59 4.41 -19.04 -6.99
N ASP A 60 5.27 -18.90 -6.02
CA ASP A 60 5.19 -19.65 -4.76
C ASP A 60 4.19 -19.01 -3.79
N ALA A 61 4.15 -17.67 -3.73
CA ALA A 61 3.18 -16.95 -2.90
C ALA A 61 2.94 -15.50 -3.38
N ILE A 62 1.76 -14.99 -3.01
CA ILE A 62 1.32 -13.62 -3.26
C ILE A 62 1.10 -12.92 -1.92
N ALA A 63 1.65 -11.73 -1.75
CA ALA A 63 1.27 -10.79 -0.71
C ALA A 63 0.34 -9.73 -1.34
N LEU A 64 -0.89 -9.64 -0.84
CA LEU A 64 -1.92 -8.74 -1.32
C LEU A 64 -2.19 -7.65 -0.29
N ILE A 65 -2.14 -6.41 -0.71
CA ILE A 65 -2.56 -5.25 0.08
C ILE A 65 -3.82 -4.70 -0.57
N THR A 66 -4.88 -4.54 0.23
CA THR A 66 -6.12 -3.87 -0.16
C THR A 66 -6.80 -3.32 1.08
N ASP A 67 -7.37 -2.13 0.98
CA ASP A 67 -8.05 -1.48 2.10
C ASP A 67 -9.43 -2.09 2.41
N ASN A 68 -9.94 -2.95 1.52
CA ASN A 68 -11.24 -3.62 1.64
C ASN A 68 -11.28 -4.79 2.64
N ILE A 69 -10.16 -5.14 3.26
CA ILE A 69 -10.10 -6.23 4.24
C ILE A 69 -10.09 -5.66 5.66
N VAL A 70 -10.98 -6.16 6.51
CA VAL A 70 -10.98 -5.86 7.94
C VAL A 70 -10.13 -6.90 8.66
N PHE A 71 -9.08 -6.45 9.35
CA PHE A 71 -8.21 -7.29 10.18
C PHE A 71 -8.66 -7.30 11.64
N ALA A 72 -8.46 -8.43 12.32
CA ALA A 72 -8.63 -8.50 13.76
C ALA A 72 -7.53 -7.68 14.47
N GLU A 73 -7.75 -7.39 15.75
CA GLU A 73 -6.72 -6.74 16.57
C GLU A 73 -5.44 -7.60 16.61
N ASN A 74 -4.30 -6.99 16.33
CA ASN A 74 -2.99 -7.66 16.24
C ASN A 74 -2.84 -8.69 15.09
N GLU A 75 -3.76 -8.73 14.17
CA GLU A 75 -3.63 -9.52 12.94
C GLU A 75 -2.92 -8.68 11.87
N ASN A 76 -1.68 -9.04 11.56
CA ASN A 76 -0.86 -8.31 10.59
C ASN A 76 -1.00 -8.87 9.17
N TYR A 77 -1.42 -10.12 9.03
CA TYR A 77 -1.68 -10.79 7.77
C TYR A 77 -2.64 -11.97 7.95
N ARG A 78 -3.27 -12.39 6.87
CA ARG A 78 -4.24 -13.48 6.84
C ARG A 78 -4.12 -14.28 5.55
N ASP A 79 -4.28 -15.59 5.63
CA ASP A 79 -4.41 -16.45 4.45
C ASP A 79 -5.71 -16.14 3.71
N LEU A 80 -5.61 -16.03 2.39
CA LEU A 80 -6.76 -15.87 1.50
C LEU A 80 -6.84 -17.04 0.53
N ASP A 81 -8.03 -17.60 0.40
CA ASP A 81 -8.35 -18.52 -0.68
C ASP A 81 -9.00 -17.75 -1.84
N LEU A 82 -8.24 -17.47 -2.87
CA LEU A 82 -8.71 -16.81 -4.09
C LEU A 82 -8.84 -17.79 -5.27
N GLY A 83 -8.74 -19.10 -5.02
CA GLY A 83 -8.76 -20.12 -6.07
C GLY A 83 -7.54 -20.03 -7.01
N LEU A 84 -6.45 -19.38 -6.58
CA LEU A 84 -5.21 -19.25 -7.33
C LEU A 84 -4.30 -20.46 -7.11
N PRO A 85 -3.40 -20.76 -8.06
CA PRO A 85 -2.50 -21.93 -7.96
C PRO A 85 -1.41 -21.79 -6.88
N CYS A 86 -1.33 -20.67 -6.19
CA CYS A 86 -0.33 -20.36 -5.17
C CYS A 86 -0.98 -19.80 -3.91
N LYS A 87 -0.25 -19.84 -2.80
CA LYS A 87 -0.70 -19.23 -1.54
C LYS A 87 -0.85 -17.72 -1.67
N THR A 88 -1.94 -17.19 -1.16
CA THR A 88 -2.18 -15.75 -1.11
C THR A 88 -2.37 -15.29 0.33
N TYR A 89 -1.71 -14.21 0.69
CA TYR A 89 -1.80 -13.59 2.01
C TYR A 89 -2.29 -12.16 1.85
N ALA A 90 -3.40 -11.82 2.50
CA ALA A 90 -3.70 -10.41 2.74
C ALA A 90 -2.75 -9.87 3.79
N VAL A 91 -2.20 -8.69 3.55
CA VAL A 91 -1.29 -8.00 4.47
C VAL A 91 -1.93 -6.69 4.88
N ASP A 92 -1.96 -6.42 6.19
CA ASP A 92 -2.46 -5.16 6.72
C ASP A 92 -1.65 -3.99 6.17
N HIS A 93 -2.32 -2.92 5.74
CA HIS A 93 -1.72 -1.77 5.08
C HIS A 93 -0.62 -1.11 5.94
N HIS A 94 -0.92 -0.84 7.21
CA HIS A 94 0.07 -0.25 8.11
C HIS A 94 1.21 -1.21 8.44
N TRP A 95 0.93 -2.51 8.48
CA TRP A 95 1.99 -3.50 8.62
C TRP A 95 2.90 -3.55 7.38
N ALA A 96 2.35 -3.38 6.20
CA ALA A 96 3.15 -3.27 4.98
C ALA A 96 4.11 -2.06 5.03
N HIS A 97 3.66 -0.92 5.57
CA HIS A 97 4.57 0.22 5.83
C HIS A 97 5.69 -0.14 6.81
N VAL A 98 5.40 -0.88 7.88
CA VAL A 98 6.45 -1.37 8.79
C VAL A 98 7.43 -2.28 8.06
N LEU A 99 6.94 -3.22 7.24
CA LEU A 99 7.79 -4.13 6.48
C LEU A 99 8.68 -3.41 5.46
N SER A 100 8.24 -2.28 4.92
CA SER A 100 9.05 -1.50 3.98
C SER A 100 10.36 -1.00 4.59
N THR A 101 10.43 -0.83 5.91
CA THR A 101 11.66 -0.45 6.63
C THR A 101 12.72 -1.52 6.60
N TRP A 102 12.40 -2.79 6.36
CA TRP A 102 13.36 -3.89 6.23
C TRP A 102 14.35 -3.69 5.08
N MET A 103 13.96 -2.97 4.06
CA MET A 103 14.86 -2.64 2.96
C MET A 103 16.05 -1.78 3.41
N LEU A 104 15.93 -1.11 4.57
CA LEU A 104 16.97 -0.26 5.16
C LEU A 104 17.84 -1.02 6.20
N GLY A 105 17.53 -2.29 6.48
CA GLY A 105 18.18 -3.12 7.49
C GLY A 105 17.17 -3.89 8.35
N ASP A 106 17.47 -4.11 9.61
CA ASP A 106 16.57 -4.77 10.54
C ASP A 106 15.34 -3.91 10.82
N ILE A 107 14.16 -4.55 11.02
CA ILE A 107 12.96 -3.82 11.44
C ILE A 107 13.24 -3.11 12.77
N PRO A 108 13.03 -1.80 12.85
CA PRO A 108 13.17 -1.06 14.09
C PRO A 108 12.26 -1.64 15.18
N LYS A 109 12.71 -1.61 16.44
CA LYS A 109 11.90 -2.04 17.57
C LYS A 109 10.63 -1.22 17.76
N VAL A 110 10.69 0.04 17.34
CA VAL A 110 9.58 0.98 17.40
C VAL A 110 9.31 1.49 15.98
N ASN A 111 8.09 1.29 15.49
CA ASN A 111 7.64 1.82 14.21
C ASN A 111 6.37 2.62 14.45
N TYR A 112 6.36 3.85 13.97
CA TYR A 112 5.17 4.69 13.97
C TYR A 112 4.76 4.96 12.52
N VAL A 113 3.57 4.53 12.16
CA VAL A 113 2.99 4.70 10.82
C VAL A 113 1.99 5.85 10.87
N PHE A 114 2.17 6.80 9.96
CA PHE A 114 1.20 7.86 9.67
C PHE A 114 0.70 7.67 8.25
N ASP A 115 -0.61 7.67 8.08
CA ASP A 115 -1.21 7.56 6.76
C ASP A 115 -2.49 8.39 6.67
N GLY A 116 -3.00 8.57 5.45
CA GLY A 116 -4.34 9.09 5.20
C GLY A 116 -5.38 8.11 5.71
N PHE A 117 -5.33 6.91 5.19
CA PHE A 117 -6.19 5.78 5.52
C PHE A 117 -5.41 4.48 5.39
N GLY A 118 -5.82 3.48 6.16
CA GLY A 118 -5.41 2.09 6.02
C GLY A 118 -6.54 1.18 6.46
N ASN A 119 -6.32 -0.12 6.45
CA ASN A 119 -7.33 -1.09 6.89
C ASN A 119 -7.94 -0.69 8.23
N ASN A 120 -9.23 -0.97 8.42
CA ASN A 120 -10.01 -0.62 9.61
C ASN A 120 -10.10 0.91 9.87
N ASP A 121 -10.07 1.73 8.83
CA ASP A 121 -10.05 3.20 8.92
C ASP A 121 -8.86 3.74 9.74
N ARG A 122 -7.75 3.04 9.83
CA ARG A 122 -6.58 3.49 10.61
C ARG A 122 -5.88 4.66 9.93
N SER A 123 -5.55 5.67 10.71
CA SER A 123 -4.72 6.81 10.29
C SER A 123 -3.31 6.76 10.88
N HIS A 124 -3.19 6.22 12.09
CA HIS A 124 -1.92 6.11 12.79
C HIS A 124 -1.81 4.74 13.47
N SER A 125 -0.61 4.19 13.51
CA SER A 125 -0.35 2.93 14.22
C SER A 125 1.03 2.93 14.84
N LEU A 126 1.11 2.50 16.08
CA LEU A 126 2.36 2.26 16.80
C LEU A 126 2.61 0.77 16.90
N TYR A 127 3.73 0.33 16.39
CA TYR A 127 4.21 -1.05 16.54
C TYR A 127 5.43 -1.09 17.44
N LEU A 128 5.42 -2.02 18.40
CA LEU A 128 6.56 -2.32 19.26
C LEU A 128 6.99 -3.77 19.04
N ASN A 129 8.24 -3.97 18.65
CA ASN A 129 8.80 -5.30 18.32
C ASN A 129 7.88 -6.10 17.36
N GLY A 130 7.40 -5.45 16.31
CA GLY A 130 6.54 -6.06 15.30
C GLY A 130 5.09 -6.33 15.71
N LYS A 131 4.66 -5.91 16.91
CA LYS A 131 3.29 -6.06 17.39
C LYS A 131 2.59 -4.71 17.45
N LEU A 132 1.35 -4.65 16.96
CA LEU A 132 0.52 -3.47 17.08
C LEU A 132 0.26 -3.17 18.56
N LYS A 133 0.65 -1.99 19.00
CA LYS A 133 0.47 -1.53 20.38
C LYS A 133 -0.72 -0.61 20.53
N SER A 134 -0.91 0.28 19.58
CA SER A 134 -2.07 1.19 19.53
C SER A 134 -2.31 1.61 18.08
N SER A 135 -3.55 1.94 17.79
CA SER A 135 -3.94 2.54 16.52
C SER A 135 -5.03 3.59 16.74
N HIS A 136 -5.12 4.53 15.82
CA HIS A 136 -6.11 5.59 15.81
C HIS A 136 -6.89 5.53 14.50
N SER A 137 -8.21 5.63 14.62
CA SER A 137 -9.11 5.67 13.47
C SER A 137 -9.31 7.10 13.00
N VAL A 138 -9.33 7.30 11.69
CA VAL A 138 -9.66 8.59 11.05
C VAL A 138 -10.95 9.16 11.59
N LYS A 139 -11.98 8.32 11.78
CA LYS A 139 -13.31 8.74 12.26
C LYS A 139 -13.30 9.30 13.67
N LYS A 140 -12.33 8.90 14.51
CA LYS A 140 -12.27 9.31 15.92
C LYS A 140 -11.29 10.45 16.19
N THR A 141 -10.16 10.44 15.50
CA THR A 141 -9.03 11.33 15.81
C THR A 141 -8.55 12.17 14.62
N GLY A 142 -9.20 12.01 13.45
CA GLY A 142 -8.72 12.62 12.23
C GLY A 142 -7.50 11.89 11.65
N SER A 143 -6.92 12.46 10.61
CA SER A 143 -5.74 11.94 9.92
C SER A 143 -4.84 13.07 9.48
N ILE A 144 -3.55 12.98 9.75
CA ILE A 144 -2.57 13.97 9.27
C ILE A 144 -2.61 14.08 7.74
N GLY A 145 -2.73 12.97 7.01
CA GLY A 145 -2.83 13.00 5.54
C GLY A 145 -4.06 13.75 5.06
N VAL A 146 -5.21 13.52 5.70
CA VAL A 146 -6.46 14.23 5.39
C VAL A 146 -6.35 15.72 5.75
N GLU A 147 -5.80 16.05 6.92
CA GLU A 147 -5.58 17.45 7.32
C GLU A 147 -4.63 18.19 6.37
N MET A 148 -3.54 17.54 5.94
CA MET A 148 -2.62 18.11 4.95
C MET A 148 -3.31 18.33 3.60
N ALA A 149 -4.17 17.41 3.17
CA ALA A 149 -4.96 17.59 1.96
C ALA A 149 -5.91 18.81 2.08
N TYR A 150 -6.54 18.98 3.24
CA TYR A 150 -7.38 20.14 3.53
C TYR A 150 -6.59 21.46 3.48
N VAL A 151 -5.41 21.49 4.12
CA VAL A 151 -4.49 22.64 4.04
C VAL A 151 -4.11 22.94 2.59
N GLY A 152 -3.78 21.93 1.80
CA GLY A 152 -3.47 22.09 0.38
C GLY A 152 -4.60 22.77 -0.40
N LYS A 153 -5.84 22.35 -0.15
CA LYS A 153 -7.03 22.98 -0.75
C LYS A 153 -7.18 24.44 -0.31
N THR A 154 -6.94 24.71 0.97
CA THR A 154 -7.01 26.09 1.50
C THR A 154 -5.92 26.99 0.92
N CYS A 155 -4.74 26.43 0.62
CA CYS A 155 -3.65 27.13 -0.08
C CYS A 155 -3.93 27.34 -1.60
N GLY A 156 -5.06 26.91 -2.10
CA GLY A 156 -5.46 27.10 -3.49
C GLY A 156 -4.86 26.08 -4.48
N PHE A 157 -4.30 24.97 -4.00
CA PHE A 157 -3.87 23.90 -4.89
C PHE A 157 -5.07 23.21 -5.53
N THR A 158 -4.96 22.94 -6.82
CA THR A 158 -5.91 22.09 -7.52
C THR A 158 -5.65 20.62 -7.17
N ALA A 159 -6.71 19.89 -6.94
CA ALA A 159 -6.68 18.47 -6.66
C ALA A 159 -7.09 17.66 -7.90
N ASP A 160 -6.67 16.40 -7.93
CA ASP A 160 -7.32 15.37 -8.70
C ASP A 160 -8.73 15.09 -8.12
N GLU A 161 -9.46 14.16 -8.74
CA GLU A 161 -10.82 13.79 -8.32
C GLU A 161 -10.89 13.35 -6.84
N TRP A 162 -9.84 12.70 -6.34
CA TRP A 162 -9.76 12.15 -4.99
C TRP A 162 -9.04 13.06 -3.98
N GLY A 163 -8.33 14.09 -4.46
CA GLY A 163 -7.52 14.97 -3.61
C GLY A 163 -6.25 14.31 -3.04
N LEU A 164 -5.85 13.16 -3.56
CA LEU A 164 -4.73 12.36 -3.06
C LEU A 164 -3.38 13.09 -3.17
N ASP A 165 -3.22 13.93 -4.17
CA ASP A 165 -1.96 14.65 -4.40
C ASP A 165 -1.80 15.94 -3.57
N LEU A 166 -2.86 16.39 -2.88
CA LEU A 166 -2.82 17.62 -2.09
C LEU A 166 -1.84 17.56 -0.93
N ALA A 167 -1.84 16.44 -0.19
CA ALA A 167 -0.90 16.26 0.92
C ALA A 167 0.55 16.30 0.44
N GLY A 168 0.86 15.67 -0.69
CA GLY A 168 2.18 15.70 -1.32
C GLY A 168 2.59 17.11 -1.76
N LYS A 169 1.65 17.90 -2.31
CA LYS A 169 1.89 19.31 -2.67
C LYS A 169 2.19 20.16 -1.44
N VAL A 170 1.49 19.94 -0.32
CA VAL A 170 1.76 20.64 0.95
C VAL A 170 3.13 20.26 1.49
N MET A 171 3.49 18.97 1.48
CA MET A 171 4.85 18.55 1.86
C MET A 171 5.92 19.20 0.98
N GLY A 172 5.65 19.37 -0.31
CA GLY A 172 6.56 20.06 -1.24
C GLY A 172 6.78 21.53 -0.91
N LEU A 173 5.85 22.22 -0.25
CA LEU A 173 5.99 23.63 0.11
C LEU A 173 7.19 23.91 1.01
N GLN A 174 7.59 22.97 1.85
CA GLN A 174 8.79 23.10 2.70
C GLN A 174 10.06 23.43 1.93
N SER A 175 10.10 23.12 0.62
CA SER A 175 11.25 23.41 -0.24
C SER A 175 11.32 24.89 -0.66
N TYR A 176 10.31 25.69 -0.40
CA TYR A 176 10.20 27.08 -0.85
C TYR A 176 10.30 28.10 0.29
N GLY A 177 10.42 27.66 1.56
CA GLY A 177 10.50 28.60 2.65
C GLY A 177 10.90 28.04 3.96
#